data_feb735a4d700ae2356e8a867fcf442b3
#
_entry.id   feb735a4d700ae2356e8a867fcf442b3
#
_cell.length_a   1.000
_cell.length_b   1.000
_cell.length_c   1.000
_cell.angle_alpha   90.00
_cell.angle_beta   90.00
_cell.angle_gamma   90.00
#
_symmetry.space_group_name_H-M   'P 1'
#
loop_
_entity.id
_entity.type
_entity.pdbx_description
1 polymer ?
#
loop_
_entity_poly.entity_id
_entity_poly.type
_entity_poly.pdbx_seq_one_letter_code
_entity_poly.pdbx_strand_id
1 'polypeptide(L)'
;IAKDHEAKREAILKTAAVFFAKQGFDRASMGKLAEACGVSKALIYHYYPSKDALLFDILDTHLTELVEVVEAEAMQPRSASERLRALIRAILIAYRDSDAEHKVQLDALSSLPEDNQMHLRALQRRLVACMSDSVRAIEPERFSNRPELLAPVTMSVFGMLNWFYLWYKPGGLVDRDAYADIVADLVIGGLPAVCASEAGS
;
A
#
# COMPACT_ATOMS: atom_id res chain seq x y z
N ILE A 1 4.74 3.21 31.41
CA ILE A 1 3.42 3.85 31.14
C ILE A 1 3.31 4.21 29.65
N ALA A 2 4.20 5.06 29.07
CA ALA A 2 4.13 5.45 27.65
C ALA A 2 4.29 4.26 26.70
N LYS A 3 5.27 3.39 26.93
CA LYS A 3 5.55 2.21 26.13
C LYS A 3 4.39 1.18 26.16
N ASP A 4 3.73 1.04 27.30
CA ASP A 4 2.59 0.14 27.46
C ASP A 4 1.33 0.71 26.76
N HIS A 5 1.17 2.02 26.77
CA HIS A 5 0.11 2.70 26.04
C HIS A 5 0.26 2.52 24.52
N GLU A 6 1.49 2.68 23.98
CA GLU A 6 1.76 2.50 22.55
C GLU A 6 1.56 1.04 22.11
N ALA A 7 2.08 0.07 22.86
CA ALA A 7 1.85 -1.35 22.56
C ALA A 7 0.36 -1.72 22.56
N LYS A 8 -0.43 -1.10 23.43
CA LYS A 8 -1.89 -1.30 23.46
C LYS A 8 -2.59 -0.68 22.27
N ARG A 9 -2.14 0.54 21.85
CA ARG A 9 -2.64 1.21 20.64
C ARG A 9 -2.38 0.34 19.41
N GLU A 10 -1.14 -0.13 19.20
CA GLU A 10 -0.78 -1.02 18.08
C GLU A 10 -1.63 -2.30 18.05
N ALA A 11 -1.85 -2.93 19.20
CA ALA A 11 -2.70 -4.12 19.29
C ALA A 11 -4.15 -3.83 18.89
N ILE A 12 -4.70 -2.67 19.28
CA ILE A 12 -6.03 -2.22 18.87
C ILE A 12 -6.08 -1.99 17.36
N LEU A 13 -5.10 -1.28 16.77
CA LEU A 13 -5.04 -1.01 15.33
C LEU A 13 -5.03 -2.30 14.51
N LYS A 14 -4.14 -3.24 14.84
CA LYS A 14 -4.06 -4.53 14.14
C LYS A 14 -5.35 -5.35 14.22
N THR A 15 -5.92 -5.45 15.42
CA THR A 15 -7.17 -6.20 15.60
C THR A 15 -8.34 -5.54 14.87
N ALA A 16 -8.42 -4.21 14.93
CA ALA A 16 -9.47 -3.45 14.25
C ALA A 16 -9.35 -3.53 12.72
N ALA A 17 -8.13 -3.48 12.17
CA ALA A 17 -7.91 -3.68 10.74
C ALA A 17 -8.43 -5.05 10.27
N VAL A 18 -8.09 -6.13 10.98
CA VAL A 18 -8.61 -7.48 10.69
C VAL A 18 -10.14 -7.53 10.81
N PHE A 19 -10.71 -6.86 11.82
CA PHE A 19 -12.16 -6.81 12.01
C PHE A 19 -12.84 -6.08 10.85
N PHE A 20 -12.36 -4.90 10.46
CA PHE A 20 -12.89 -4.15 9.32
C PHE A 20 -12.75 -4.92 8.00
N ALA A 21 -11.59 -5.56 7.76
CA ALA A 21 -11.36 -6.36 6.56
C ALA A 21 -12.33 -7.54 6.42
N LYS A 22 -12.77 -8.14 7.55
CA LYS A 22 -13.68 -9.29 7.56
C LYS A 22 -15.16 -8.90 7.56
N GLN A 23 -15.54 -7.90 8.35
CA GLN A 23 -16.95 -7.54 8.59
C GLN A 23 -17.43 -6.39 7.70
N GLY A 24 -16.50 -5.61 7.13
CA GLY A 24 -16.76 -4.35 6.46
C GLY A 24 -16.89 -3.18 7.45
N PHE A 25 -16.38 -2.03 7.05
CA PHE A 25 -16.36 -0.82 7.88
C PHE A 25 -17.78 -0.35 8.26
N ASP A 26 -18.71 -0.33 7.30
CA ASP A 26 -20.08 0.19 7.53
C ASP A 26 -20.84 -0.60 8.59
N ARG A 27 -20.66 -1.92 8.62
CA ARG A 27 -21.32 -2.82 9.56
C ARG A 27 -20.65 -2.91 10.92
N ALA A 28 -19.48 -2.32 11.06
CA ALA A 28 -18.73 -2.30 12.32
C ALA A 28 -19.32 -1.32 13.32
N SER A 29 -19.28 -1.69 14.61
CA SER A 29 -19.61 -0.80 15.73
C SER A 29 -18.49 -0.81 16.76
N MET A 30 -18.33 0.32 17.47
CA MET A 30 -17.31 0.44 18.53
C MET A 30 -17.45 -0.62 19.62
N GLY A 31 -18.67 -1.07 19.91
CA GLY A 31 -18.92 -2.15 20.88
C GLY A 31 -18.36 -3.49 20.42
N LYS A 32 -18.62 -3.88 19.16
CA LYS A 32 -18.07 -5.10 18.55
C LYS A 32 -16.54 -5.03 18.39
N LEU A 33 -16.02 -3.85 18.09
CA LEU A 33 -14.56 -3.61 18.02
C LEU A 33 -13.91 -3.79 19.39
N ALA A 34 -14.49 -3.25 20.47
CA ALA A 34 -14.00 -3.44 21.83
C ALA A 34 -13.94 -4.93 22.21
N GLU A 35 -15.01 -5.67 21.89
CA GLU A 35 -15.11 -7.11 22.10
C GLU A 35 -14.02 -7.86 21.32
N ALA A 36 -13.86 -7.56 20.03
CA ALA A 36 -12.82 -8.15 19.18
C ALA A 36 -11.40 -7.86 19.69
N CYS A 37 -11.16 -6.65 20.21
CA CYS A 37 -9.88 -6.25 20.80
C CYS A 37 -9.66 -6.79 22.22
N GLY A 38 -10.63 -7.45 22.83
CA GLY A 38 -10.55 -7.94 24.23
C GLY A 38 -10.41 -6.81 25.25
N VAL A 39 -11.01 -5.64 24.98
CA VAL A 39 -10.97 -4.47 25.84
C VAL A 39 -12.38 -4.01 26.24
N SER A 40 -12.48 -3.23 27.34
CA SER A 40 -13.74 -2.63 27.71
C SER A 40 -14.18 -1.56 26.68
N LYS A 41 -15.48 -1.37 26.55
CA LYS A 41 -16.04 -0.29 25.71
C LYS A 41 -15.52 1.10 26.15
N ALA A 42 -15.36 1.32 27.44
CA ALA A 42 -14.79 2.56 27.96
C ALA A 42 -13.33 2.75 27.50
N LEU A 43 -12.54 1.69 27.49
CA LEU A 43 -11.14 1.76 27.07
C LEU A 43 -11.00 2.05 25.58
N ILE A 44 -11.79 1.42 24.70
CA ILE A 44 -11.68 1.71 23.27
C ILE A 44 -12.10 3.15 22.95
N TYR A 45 -13.11 3.70 23.63
CA TYR A 45 -13.51 5.10 23.50
C TYR A 45 -12.47 6.08 24.10
N HIS A 46 -11.65 5.63 25.04
CA HIS A 46 -10.53 6.43 25.54
C HIS A 46 -9.45 6.61 24.46
N TYR A 47 -9.19 5.60 23.63
CA TYR A 47 -8.23 5.68 22.52
C TYR A 47 -8.82 6.35 21.28
N TYR A 48 -10.05 6.03 20.94
CA TYR A 48 -10.70 6.45 19.69
C TYR A 48 -12.13 6.91 19.92
N PRO A 49 -12.44 8.19 19.67
CA PRO A 49 -13.79 8.73 19.90
C PRO A 49 -14.83 8.16 18.92
N SER A 50 -14.39 7.65 17.77
CA SER A 50 -15.27 7.09 16.74
C SER A 50 -14.58 5.98 15.95
N LYS A 51 -15.36 5.20 15.18
CA LYS A 51 -14.81 4.23 14.25
C LYS A 51 -14.06 4.90 13.08
N ASP A 52 -14.43 6.12 12.71
CA ASP A 52 -13.75 6.90 11.67
C ASP A 52 -12.36 7.32 12.14
N ALA A 53 -12.21 7.77 13.41
CA ALA A 53 -10.91 8.08 13.99
C ALA A 53 -10.00 6.85 14.06
N LEU A 54 -10.56 5.68 14.39
CA LEU A 54 -9.82 4.43 14.40
C LEU A 54 -9.43 3.99 12.97
N LEU A 55 -10.34 4.08 12.01
CA LEU A 55 -10.04 3.79 10.60
C LEU A 55 -8.95 4.72 10.06
N PHE A 56 -9.06 6.02 10.34
CA PHE A 56 -8.04 6.98 9.92
C PHE A 56 -6.66 6.61 10.46
N ASP A 57 -6.55 6.30 11.75
CA ASP A 57 -5.28 5.96 12.38
C ASP A 57 -4.68 4.64 11.83
N ILE A 58 -5.52 3.64 11.51
CA ILE A 58 -5.08 2.41 10.81
C ILE A 58 -4.45 2.76 9.47
N LEU A 59 -5.14 3.56 8.65
CA LEU A 59 -4.70 3.87 7.29
C LEU A 59 -3.53 4.85 7.27
N ASP A 60 -3.50 5.81 8.18
CA ASP A 60 -2.41 6.78 8.31
C ASP A 60 -1.11 6.08 8.73
N THR A 61 -1.17 5.24 9.75
CA THR A 61 -0.02 4.45 10.20
C THR A 61 0.50 3.56 9.06
N HIS A 62 -0.38 2.78 8.44
CA HIS A 62 -0.01 1.87 7.35
C HIS A 62 0.62 2.61 6.15
N LEU A 63 0.00 3.68 5.68
CA LEU A 63 0.51 4.45 4.53
C LEU A 63 1.78 5.22 4.86
N THR A 64 1.92 5.75 6.07
CA THR A 64 3.13 6.46 6.50
C THR A 64 4.32 5.50 6.53
N GLU A 65 4.19 4.35 7.16
CA GLU A 65 5.23 3.32 7.20
C GLU A 65 5.62 2.86 5.78
N LEU A 66 4.65 2.66 4.91
CA LEU A 66 4.90 2.27 3.52
C LEU A 66 5.64 3.35 2.75
N VAL A 67 5.27 4.62 2.91
CA VAL A 67 5.95 5.77 2.29
C VAL A 67 7.39 5.86 2.76
N GLU A 68 7.64 5.74 4.06
CA GLU A 68 9.00 5.81 4.63
C GLU A 68 9.90 4.72 4.04
N VAL A 69 9.40 3.48 3.96
CA VAL A 69 10.14 2.36 3.37
C VAL A 69 10.44 2.60 1.88
N VAL A 70 9.44 3.04 1.11
CA VAL A 70 9.58 3.25 -0.34
C VAL A 70 10.51 4.43 -0.65
N GLU A 71 10.39 5.54 0.07
CA GLU A 71 11.26 6.70 -0.13
C GLU A 71 12.71 6.41 0.27
N ALA A 72 12.93 5.70 1.38
CA ALA A 72 14.26 5.28 1.79
C ALA A 72 14.91 4.37 0.74
N GLU A 73 14.15 3.45 0.15
CA GLU A 73 14.62 2.56 -0.89
C GLU A 73 14.91 3.28 -2.22
N ALA A 74 14.06 4.26 -2.58
CA ALA A 74 14.23 5.08 -3.79
C ALA A 74 15.51 5.93 -3.77
N MET A 75 15.98 6.31 -2.59
CA MET A 75 17.20 7.11 -2.38
C MET A 75 18.49 6.30 -2.47
N GLN A 76 18.43 4.96 -2.47
CA GLN A 76 19.63 4.13 -2.57
C GLN A 76 20.30 4.28 -3.94
N PRO A 77 21.66 4.37 -3.99
CA PRO A 77 22.40 4.47 -5.25
C PRO A 77 22.35 3.14 -6.01
N ARG A 78 21.50 3.08 -7.04
CA ARG A 78 21.31 1.89 -7.90
C ARG A 78 21.06 2.30 -9.34
N SER A 79 21.28 1.37 -10.27
CA SER A 79 20.79 1.51 -11.65
C SER A 79 19.26 1.61 -11.68
N ALA A 80 18.70 2.12 -12.77
CA ALA A 80 17.26 2.27 -12.93
C ALA A 80 16.50 0.93 -12.73
N SER A 81 17.00 -0.14 -13.35
CA SER A 81 16.39 -1.48 -13.25
C SER A 81 16.47 -2.06 -11.82
N GLU A 82 17.62 -1.91 -11.16
CA GLU A 82 17.79 -2.35 -9.77
C GLU A 82 16.91 -1.56 -8.81
N ARG A 83 16.75 -0.26 -9.03
CA ARG A 83 15.87 0.60 -8.21
C ARG A 83 14.41 0.17 -8.35
N LEU A 84 13.91 -0.03 -9.59
CA LEU A 84 12.55 -0.48 -9.81
C LEU A 84 12.28 -1.83 -9.15
N ARG A 85 13.20 -2.80 -9.31
CA ARG A 85 13.12 -4.11 -8.67
C ARG A 85 13.08 -4.00 -7.15
N ALA A 86 13.94 -3.16 -6.58
CA ALA A 86 14.01 -2.94 -5.13
C ALA A 86 12.73 -2.31 -4.57
N LEU A 87 12.14 -1.32 -5.27
CA LEU A 87 10.86 -0.71 -4.86
C LEU A 87 9.70 -1.71 -4.90
N ILE A 88 9.58 -2.50 -5.98
CA ILE A 88 8.56 -3.55 -6.10
C ILE A 88 8.68 -4.53 -4.95
N ARG A 89 9.90 -4.99 -4.64
CA ARG A 89 10.17 -5.90 -3.53
C ARG A 89 9.84 -5.27 -2.18
N ALA A 90 10.27 -4.03 -1.95
CA ALA A 90 10.03 -3.31 -0.69
C ALA A 90 8.52 -3.16 -0.40
N ILE A 91 7.71 -2.82 -1.40
CA ILE A 91 6.25 -2.72 -1.26
C ILE A 91 5.64 -4.08 -0.91
N LEU A 92 5.98 -5.15 -1.64
CA LEU A 92 5.44 -6.50 -1.35
C LEU A 92 5.86 -7.03 0.03
N ILE A 93 7.09 -6.71 0.47
CA ILE A 93 7.55 -7.06 1.83
C ILE A 93 6.80 -6.25 2.88
N ALA A 94 6.59 -4.94 2.65
CA ALA A 94 5.83 -4.10 3.57
C ALA A 94 4.36 -4.55 3.69
N TYR A 95 3.79 -5.16 2.66
CA TYR A 95 2.46 -5.77 2.72
C TYR A 95 2.43 -7.11 3.48
N ARG A 96 3.59 -7.71 3.81
CA ARG A 96 3.63 -8.88 4.67
C ARG A 96 3.07 -8.51 6.04
N ASP A 97 2.13 -9.30 6.53
CA ASP A 97 1.45 -9.08 7.83
C ASP A 97 0.58 -7.80 7.90
N SER A 98 0.34 -7.13 6.74
CA SER A 98 -0.49 -5.92 6.61
C SER A 98 -1.59 -6.09 5.54
N ASP A 99 -1.93 -7.32 5.18
CA ASP A 99 -2.96 -7.61 4.17
C ASP A 99 -4.34 -7.07 4.59
N ALA A 100 -4.62 -7.03 5.91
CA ALA A 100 -5.87 -6.49 6.43
C ALA A 100 -5.95 -4.97 6.28
N GLU A 101 -4.89 -4.26 6.65
CA GLU A 101 -4.75 -2.80 6.51
C GLU A 101 -4.84 -2.40 5.03
N HIS A 102 -4.14 -3.12 4.16
CA HIS A 102 -4.17 -2.89 2.73
C HIS A 102 -5.57 -3.10 2.14
N LYS A 103 -6.25 -4.19 2.51
CA LYS A 103 -7.64 -4.42 2.10
C LYS A 103 -8.57 -3.31 2.58
N VAL A 104 -8.47 -2.89 3.84
CA VAL A 104 -9.28 -1.82 4.43
C VAL A 104 -9.01 -0.48 3.74
N GLN A 105 -7.76 -0.21 3.33
CA GLN A 105 -7.41 0.96 2.54
C GLN A 105 -8.17 0.99 1.20
N LEU A 106 -8.24 -0.13 0.49
CA LEU A 106 -8.94 -0.22 -0.79
C LEU A 106 -10.46 -0.09 -0.64
N ASP A 107 -11.02 -0.68 0.42
CA ASP A 107 -12.47 -0.81 0.61
C ASP A 107 -13.10 0.40 1.32
N ALA A 108 -12.41 1.04 2.26
CA ALA A 108 -13.03 1.94 3.23
C ALA A 108 -12.45 3.37 3.28
N LEU A 109 -11.35 3.68 2.58
CA LEU A 109 -10.77 5.03 2.59
C LEU A 109 -11.80 6.10 2.19
N SER A 110 -12.62 5.82 1.19
CA SER A 110 -13.66 6.74 0.71
C SER A 110 -14.81 6.99 1.69
N SER A 111 -14.91 6.21 2.76
CA SER A 111 -15.92 6.39 3.82
C SER A 111 -15.51 7.42 4.88
N LEU A 112 -14.24 7.86 4.87
CA LEU A 112 -13.73 8.85 5.81
C LEU A 112 -14.18 10.28 5.45
N PRO A 113 -14.16 11.23 6.41
CA PRO A 113 -14.29 12.66 6.14
C PRO A 113 -13.29 13.15 5.08
N GLU A 114 -13.66 14.18 4.32
CA GLU A 114 -12.88 14.67 3.17
C GLU A 114 -11.45 15.09 3.53
N ASP A 115 -11.27 15.79 4.67
CA ASP A 115 -9.93 16.19 5.13
C ASP A 115 -9.02 14.98 5.38
N ASN A 116 -9.57 13.92 5.98
CA ASN A 116 -8.85 12.67 6.21
C ASN A 116 -8.51 11.97 4.89
N GLN A 117 -9.45 11.95 3.93
CA GLN A 117 -9.19 11.40 2.60
C GLN A 117 -8.08 12.18 1.88
N MET A 118 -8.09 13.53 1.96
CA MET A 118 -7.05 14.37 1.34
C MET A 118 -5.68 14.06 1.88
N HIS A 119 -5.55 13.89 3.21
CA HIS A 119 -4.30 13.52 3.87
C HIS A 119 -3.78 12.16 3.39
N LEU A 120 -4.62 11.12 3.46
CA LEU A 120 -4.25 9.76 3.04
C LEU A 120 -3.93 9.68 1.55
N ARG A 121 -4.67 10.39 0.71
CA ARG A 121 -4.38 10.49 -0.74
C ARG A 121 -3.06 11.23 -1.01
N ALA A 122 -2.63 12.14 -0.14
CA ALA A 122 -1.32 12.78 -0.26
C ALA A 122 -0.19 11.75 -0.04
N LEU A 123 -0.32 10.85 0.95
CA LEU A 123 0.60 9.73 1.14
C LEU A 123 0.62 8.78 -0.07
N GLN A 124 -0.55 8.41 -0.58
CA GLN A 124 -0.65 7.58 -1.79
C GLN A 124 0.04 8.23 -3.00
N ARG A 125 -0.12 9.57 -3.19
CA ARG A 125 0.57 10.28 -4.28
C ARG A 125 2.09 10.23 -4.15
N ARG A 126 2.65 10.25 -2.94
CA ARG A 126 4.10 10.08 -2.70
C ARG A 126 4.58 8.71 -3.17
N LEU A 127 3.85 7.65 -2.84
CA LEU A 127 4.15 6.28 -3.32
C LEU A 127 4.11 6.20 -4.83
N VAL A 128 3.06 6.76 -5.45
CA VAL A 128 2.90 6.78 -6.91
C VAL A 128 4.04 7.58 -7.57
N ALA A 129 4.46 8.69 -6.99
CA ALA A 129 5.57 9.49 -7.51
C ALA A 129 6.89 8.72 -7.50
N CYS A 130 7.25 8.06 -6.39
CA CYS A 130 8.47 7.23 -6.32
C CYS A 130 8.48 6.12 -7.37
N MET A 131 7.36 5.42 -7.52
CA MET A 131 7.23 4.36 -8.54
C MET A 131 7.30 4.93 -9.95
N SER A 132 6.59 6.03 -10.22
CA SER A 132 6.56 6.71 -11.51
C SER A 132 7.95 7.17 -11.95
N ASP A 133 8.72 7.77 -11.04
CA ASP A 133 10.09 8.19 -11.31
C ASP A 133 11.00 7.01 -11.60
N SER A 134 10.83 5.89 -10.93
CA SER A 134 11.59 4.67 -11.15
C SER A 134 11.24 4.01 -12.48
N VAL A 135 9.98 3.99 -12.87
CA VAL A 135 9.51 3.52 -14.19
C VAL A 135 10.08 4.42 -15.30
N ARG A 136 9.97 5.75 -15.15
CA ARG A 136 10.50 6.72 -16.11
C ARG A 136 12.01 6.55 -16.32
N ALA A 137 12.74 6.25 -15.27
CA ALA A 137 14.21 6.10 -15.34
C ALA A 137 14.67 4.89 -16.16
N ILE A 138 13.81 3.91 -16.46
CA ILE A 138 14.13 2.76 -17.33
C ILE A 138 14.21 3.20 -18.80
N GLU A 139 13.25 4.01 -19.27
CA GLU A 139 13.13 4.46 -20.66
C GLU A 139 12.88 5.99 -20.73
N PRO A 140 13.83 6.82 -20.25
CA PRO A 140 13.58 8.25 -20.04
C PRO A 140 13.24 9.00 -21.33
N GLU A 141 13.92 8.71 -22.44
CA GLU A 141 13.68 9.37 -23.74
C GLU A 141 12.27 9.03 -24.28
N ARG A 142 11.86 7.76 -24.12
CA ARG A 142 10.57 7.29 -24.59
C ARG A 142 9.42 7.93 -23.81
N PHE A 143 9.53 8.00 -22.50
CA PHE A 143 8.52 8.68 -21.66
C PHE A 143 8.55 10.21 -21.84
N SER A 144 9.67 10.80 -22.26
CA SER A 144 9.69 12.21 -22.65
C SER A 144 8.90 12.45 -23.94
N ASN A 145 8.96 11.52 -24.89
CA ASN A 145 8.22 11.58 -26.15
C ASN A 145 6.74 11.15 -26.01
N ARG A 146 6.43 10.28 -25.06
CA ARG A 146 5.10 9.69 -24.81
C ARG A 146 4.73 9.80 -23.31
N PRO A 147 4.60 11.04 -22.77
CA PRO A 147 4.36 11.23 -21.33
C PRO A 147 3.03 10.64 -20.83
N GLU A 148 2.05 10.49 -21.72
CA GLU A 148 0.74 9.90 -21.43
C GLU A 148 0.79 8.43 -21.04
N LEU A 149 1.85 7.71 -21.40
CA LEU A 149 2.03 6.29 -21.06
C LEU A 149 2.51 6.07 -19.61
N LEU A 150 3.14 7.06 -18.99
CA LEU A 150 3.76 6.89 -17.69
C LEU A 150 2.75 6.53 -16.60
N ALA A 151 1.64 7.25 -16.52
CA ALA A 151 0.60 6.99 -15.53
C ALA A 151 -0.04 5.60 -15.68
N PRO A 152 -0.51 5.17 -16.88
CA PRO A 152 -1.03 3.81 -17.07
C PRO A 152 -0.02 2.72 -16.71
N VAL A 153 1.24 2.86 -17.09
CA VAL A 153 2.29 1.88 -16.76
C VAL A 153 2.50 1.82 -15.24
N THR A 154 2.66 2.97 -14.58
CA THR A 154 2.82 3.05 -13.12
C THR A 154 1.65 2.39 -12.39
N MET A 155 0.42 2.69 -12.81
CA MET A 155 -0.78 2.11 -12.21
C MET A 155 -0.92 0.61 -12.50
N SER A 156 -0.41 0.12 -13.63
CA SER A 156 -0.35 -1.32 -13.91
C SER A 156 0.58 -2.05 -12.94
N VAL A 157 1.73 -1.46 -12.58
CA VAL A 157 2.60 -2.01 -11.53
C VAL A 157 1.84 -2.12 -10.22
N PHE A 158 1.21 -1.04 -9.76
CA PHE A 158 0.40 -1.09 -8.53
C PHE A 158 -0.76 -2.08 -8.64
N GLY A 159 -1.39 -2.23 -9.80
CA GLY A 159 -2.42 -3.25 -10.02
C GLY A 159 -1.91 -4.66 -9.73
N MET A 160 -0.71 -5.03 -10.22
CA MET A 160 -0.09 -6.33 -9.93
C MET A 160 0.23 -6.48 -8.44
N LEU A 161 0.78 -5.45 -7.78
CA LEU A 161 1.17 -5.51 -6.37
C LEU A 161 -0.05 -5.55 -5.44
N ASN A 162 -1.03 -4.67 -5.69
CA ASN A 162 -2.21 -4.53 -4.85
C ASN A 162 -3.16 -5.74 -4.93
N TRP A 163 -3.11 -6.51 -6.01
CA TRP A 163 -3.97 -7.69 -6.20
C TRP A 163 -3.37 -8.97 -5.63
N PHE A 164 -2.10 -8.95 -5.23
CA PHE A 164 -1.35 -10.11 -4.76
C PHE A 164 -2.04 -10.84 -3.60
N TYR A 165 -2.52 -10.13 -2.58
CA TYR A 165 -3.13 -10.71 -1.38
C TYR A 165 -4.39 -11.56 -1.67
N LEU A 166 -5.05 -11.36 -2.81
CA LEU A 166 -6.27 -12.10 -3.16
C LEU A 166 -6.01 -13.55 -3.59
N TRP A 167 -4.89 -13.79 -4.25
CA TRP A 167 -4.59 -15.11 -4.80
C TRP A 167 -3.38 -15.78 -4.13
N TYR A 168 -2.58 -15.04 -3.40
CA TYR A 168 -1.40 -15.56 -2.71
C TYR A 168 -1.81 -16.58 -1.64
N LYS A 169 -1.07 -17.71 -1.58
CA LYS A 169 -1.23 -18.73 -0.55
C LYS A 169 0.12 -18.95 0.13
N PRO A 170 0.22 -18.78 1.46
CA PRO A 170 1.43 -19.10 2.21
C PRO A 170 1.84 -20.56 1.98
N GLY A 171 3.15 -20.78 1.75
CA GLY A 171 3.68 -22.14 1.46
C GLY A 171 3.49 -22.59 0.00
N GLY A 172 2.99 -21.74 -0.88
CA GLY A 172 2.97 -21.99 -2.33
C GLY A 172 4.38 -21.98 -2.96
N LEU A 173 4.47 -22.41 -4.23
CA LEU A 173 5.74 -22.47 -4.97
C LEU A 173 6.34 -21.10 -5.28
N VAL A 174 5.53 -20.04 -5.27
CA VAL A 174 5.93 -18.66 -5.52
C VAL A 174 5.71 -17.86 -4.23
N ASP A 175 6.78 -17.47 -3.59
CA ASP A 175 6.73 -16.57 -2.44
C ASP A 175 6.69 -15.08 -2.87
N ARG A 176 6.67 -14.16 -1.89
CA ARG A 176 6.60 -12.71 -2.17
C ARG A 176 7.84 -12.21 -2.90
N ASP A 177 9.02 -12.73 -2.58
CA ASP A 177 10.28 -12.34 -3.21
C ASP A 177 10.32 -12.80 -4.67
N ALA A 178 9.96 -14.05 -4.93
CA ALA A 178 9.87 -14.59 -6.28
C ALA A 178 8.83 -13.83 -7.12
N TYR A 179 7.68 -13.47 -6.53
CA TYR A 179 6.67 -12.67 -7.23
C TYR A 179 7.16 -11.24 -7.52
N ALA A 180 7.90 -10.63 -6.60
CA ALA A 180 8.52 -9.33 -6.84
C ALA A 180 9.45 -9.35 -8.05
N ASP A 181 10.26 -10.41 -8.19
CA ASP A 181 11.14 -10.60 -9.35
C ASP A 181 10.34 -10.79 -10.64
N ILE A 182 9.26 -11.59 -10.62
CA ILE A 182 8.36 -11.77 -11.78
C ILE A 182 7.78 -10.43 -12.23
N VAL A 183 7.23 -9.63 -11.30
CA VAL A 183 6.66 -8.32 -11.64
C VAL A 183 7.73 -7.39 -12.22
N ALA A 184 8.91 -7.34 -11.59
CA ALA A 184 10.00 -6.50 -12.08
C ALA A 184 10.46 -6.92 -13.50
N ASP A 185 10.60 -8.22 -13.76
CA ASP A 185 10.98 -8.73 -15.07
C ASP A 185 9.92 -8.44 -16.13
N LEU A 186 8.64 -8.61 -15.82
CA LEU A 186 7.54 -8.26 -16.72
C LEU A 186 7.54 -6.77 -17.07
N VAL A 187 7.72 -5.89 -16.06
CA VAL A 187 7.72 -4.44 -16.29
C VAL A 187 8.95 -4.03 -17.09
N ILE A 188 10.16 -4.39 -16.65
CA ILE A 188 11.42 -4.01 -17.30
C ILE A 188 11.48 -4.57 -18.72
N GLY A 189 11.11 -5.83 -18.91
CA GLY A 189 11.11 -6.48 -20.23
C GLY A 189 10.01 -5.98 -21.16
N GLY A 190 8.86 -5.55 -20.61
CA GLY A 190 7.72 -5.05 -21.38
C GLY A 190 7.81 -3.59 -21.78
N LEU A 191 8.52 -2.74 -21.02
CA LEU A 191 8.62 -1.30 -21.28
C LEU A 191 9.08 -0.95 -22.71
N PRO A 192 10.12 -1.60 -23.28
CA PRO A 192 10.54 -1.33 -24.65
C PRO A 192 9.42 -1.56 -25.67
N ALA A 193 8.59 -2.57 -25.49
CA ALA A 193 7.47 -2.87 -26.39
C ALA A 193 6.33 -1.87 -26.24
N VAL A 194 5.94 -1.53 -25.00
CA VAL A 194 4.88 -0.55 -24.71
C VAL A 194 5.20 0.82 -25.30
N CYS A 195 6.45 1.23 -25.20
CA CYS A 195 6.89 2.51 -25.71
C CYS A 195 7.21 2.50 -27.23
N ALA A 196 7.30 1.32 -27.88
CA ALA A 196 7.62 1.21 -29.30
C ALA A 196 6.37 1.30 -30.20
N SER A 197 5.16 1.11 -29.66
CA SER A 197 3.92 1.08 -30.45
C SER A 197 3.59 2.48 -30.96
N GLU A 198 4.07 2.81 -32.16
CA GLU A 198 3.57 3.75 -33.16
C GLU A 198 4.69 4.31 -34.03
N ALA A 199 5.26 3.44 -34.85
CA ALA A 199 5.94 3.87 -36.06
C ALA A 199 5.19 3.24 -37.25
N GLY A 200 3.85 3.38 -37.29
CA GLY A 200 3.07 2.76 -38.37
C GLY A 200 1.59 3.04 -38.31
N SER A 201 1.18 4.24 -38.64
CA SER A 201 -0.14 4.54 -39.21
C SER A 201 -0.06 5.79 -40.04
#